data_d4fc559040c071c889f0fbb2221d2208
#
_entry.id   d4fc559040c071c889f0fbb2221d2208
#
_cell.length_a   1.000
_cell.length_b   1.000
_cell.length_c   1.000
_cell.angle_alpha   90.00
_cell.angle_beta   90.00
_cell.angle_gamma   90.00
#
_symmetry.space_group_name_H-M   'P 1'
#
loop_
_entity.id
_entity.type
_entity.pdbx_description
1 polymer ?
#
loop_
_entity_poly.entity_id
_entity_poly.type
_entity_poly.pdbx_seq_one_letter_code
_entity_poly.pdbx_strand_id
1 'polypeptide(L)'
;MKKVMGVSLLLILAALCVMLLGLRSQGESAAGIQRPVLLLTQRDTGAYFMQLRQGILKALEEQNCTLSTQIVDPAAMTDVLWGGIEYSGVLIYIQDETLRRQTLRSAREHGMPIALIDAHEEGVPSVEQDGAQYAALASGAAAKAERVICLGGSEPLRKAAKSVLRSRWLDAQSVDPGAASCAVMALDEETAARLLQEKSEGQWTQPLILVNPGEGAASWLETGHVHAVVLPSPYATGYIAASQALWNKNGQGYRAPAFVVTPENMYDAQNVKLVFPLLY
;
A
#
# COMPACT_ATOMS: atom_id res chain seq x y z
N MET A 1 5.91 55.78 43.99
CA MET A 1 4.96 55.19 43.02
C MET A 1 5.37 55.31 41.53
N LYS A 2 5.94 56.43 41.05
CA LYS A 2 6.30 56.59 39.61
C LYS A 2 7.40 55.62 39.07
N LYS A 3 8.36 55.14 39.90
CA LYS A 3 9.42 54.21 39.47
C LYS A 3 8.94 52.79 39.25
N VAL A 4 7.93 52.31 39.99
CA VAL A 4 7.38 50.96 39.85
C VAL A 4 6.54 50.82 38.58
N MET A 5 5.82 51.87 38.20
CA MET A 5 5.00 51.92 36.99
C MET A 5 5.86 51.83 35.68
N GLY A 6 7.06 52.41 35.69
CA GLY A 6 7.95 52.35 34.52
C GLY A 6 8.54 50.96 34.28
N VAL A 7 8.85 50.20 35.34
CA VAL A 7 9.41 48.84 35.22
C VAL A 7 8.35 47.86 34.71
N SER A 8 7.10 47.98 35.18
CA SER A 8 6.00 47.13 34.69
C SER A 8 5.67 47.38 33.21
N LEU A 9 5.71 48.63 32.75
CA LEU A 9 5.48 48.95 31.33
C LEU A 9 6.58 48.37 30.43
N LEU A 10 7.83 48.40 30.88
CA LEU A 10 8.98 47.88 30.15
C LEU A 10 8.92 46.35 30.02
N LEU A 11 8.50 45.65 31.07
CA LEU A 11 8.32 44.19 31.05
C LEU A 11 7.16 43.77 30.12
N ILE A 12 6.04 44.52 30.09
CA ILE A 12 4.94 44.25 29.17
C ILE A 12 5.37 44.48 27.72
N LEU A 13 6.13 45.53 27.44
CA LEU A 13 6.66 45.80 26.10
C LEU A 13 7.63 44.72 25.64
N ALA A 14 8.52 44.24 26.51
CA ALA A 14 9.45 43.16 26.22
C ALA A 14 8.70 41.83 25.96
N ALA A 15 7.67 41.51 26.75
CA ALA A 15 6.85 40.32 26.52
C ALA A 15 6.08 40.42 25.19
N LEU A 16 5.58 41.60 24.83
CA LEU A 16 4.88 41.84 23.55
C LEU A 16 5.85 41.72 22.36
N CYS A 17 7.08 42.22 22.49
CA CYS A 17 8.13 42.02 21.46
C CYS A 17 8.54 40.57 21.28
N VAL A 18 8.68 39.80 22.36
CA VAL A 18 8.99 38.36 22.28
C VAL A 18 7.81 37.58 21.63
N MET A 19 6.58 37.96 21.98
CA MET A 19 5.39 37.35 21.38
C MET A 19 5.26 37.70 19.88
N LEU A 20 5.52 38.96 19.50
CA LEU A 20 5.53 39.39 18.10
C LEU A 20 6.68 38.78 17.30
N LEU A 21 7.85 38.62 17.89
CA LEU A 21 8.98 37.91 17.28
C LEU A 21 8.70 36.39 17.15
N GLY A 22 8.05 35.80 18.15
CA GLY A 22 7.59 34.41 18.10
C GLY A 22 6.52 34.18 17.03
N LEU A 23 5.56 35.09 16.88
CA LEU A 23 4.55 35.06 15.82
C LEU A 23 5.16 35.29 14.44
N ARG A 24 6.19 36.15 14.33
CA ARG A 24 6.91 36.38 13.08
C ARG A 24 7.76 35.18 12.67
N SER A 25 8.38 34.48 13.62
CA SER A 25 9.13 33.24 13.34
C SER A 25 8.25 32.04 12.95
N GLN A 26 6.96 32.06 13.31
CA GLN A 26 5.96 31.09 12.84
C GLN A 26 5.32 31.47 11.48
N GLY A 27 5.42 32.74 11.08
CA GLY A 27 4.82 33.25 9.83
C GLY A 27 5.79 33.31 8.64
N GLU A 28 7.08 33.22 8.86
CA GLU A 28 8.11 33.14 7.82
C GLU A 28 8.72 31.72 7.75
N SER A 29 7.90 30.67 7.71
CA SER A 29 8.22 29.59 6.80
C SER A 29 8.17 30.25 5.41
N ALA A 30 9.34 30.66 4.92
CA ALA A 30 9.49 31.08 3.54
C ALA A 30 8.64 30.12 2.72
N ALA A 31 7.73 30.67 1.91
CA ALA A 31 7.08 29.92 0.84
C ALA A 31 8.20 29.59 -0.17
N GLY A 32 9.15 28.75 0.28
CA GLY A 32 10.14 28.12 -0.56
C GLY A 32 9.34 27.35 -1.59
N ILE A 33 9.68 27.55 -2.85
CA ILE A 33 9.12 26.80 -3.97
C ILE A 33 9.05 25.35 -3.54
N GLN A 34 7.84 24.86 -3.24
CA GLN A 34 7.63 23.49 -2.82
C GLN A 34 7.93 22.61 -4.04
N ARG A 35 9.08 21.96 -4.03
CA ARG A 35 9.42 21.03 -5.10
C ARG A 35 8.48 19.84 -5.01
N PRO A 36 7.75 19.50 -6.08
CA PRO A 36 6.85 18.38 -6.07
C PRO A 36 7.60 17.05 -5.92
N VAL A 37 6.93 16.04 -5.36
CA VAL A 37 7.33 14.64 -5.48
C VAL A 37 6.73 14.09 -6.77
N LEU A 38 7.54 13.38 -7.56
CA LEU A 38 7.10 12.75 -8.81
C LEU A 38 6.67 11.31 -8.56
N LEU A 39 5.46 10.94 -8.96
CA LEU A 39 5.00 9.57 -9.03
C LEU A 39 5.05 9.10 -10.49
N LEU A 40 5.91 8.12 -10.75
CA LEU A 40 6.02 7.45 -12.05
C LEU A 40 5.23 6.15 -12.02
N THR A 41 4.29 5.98 -12.94
CA THR A 41 3.39 4.83 -13.01
C THR A 41 3.16 4.38 -14.45
N GLN A 42 2.88 3.10 -14.66
CA GLN A 42 2.43 2.58 -15.96
C GLN A 42 0.92 2.75 -16.18
N ARG A 43 0.15 2.90 -15.09
CA ARG A 43 -1.31 3.03 -15.11
C ARG A 43 -1.73 4.06 -14.07
N ASP A 44 -2.75 4.81 -14.40
CA ASP A 44 -3.35 5.82 -13.52
C ASP A 44 -4.81 5.52 -13.15
N THR A 45 -5.26 4.31 -13.46
CA THR A 45 -6.64 3.86 -13.29
C THR A 45 -6.74 2.62 -12.38
N GLY A 46 -7.94 2.37 -11.89
CA GLY A 46 -8.27 1.26 -11.00
C GLY A 46 -8.32 1.66 -9.52
N ALA A 47 -9.11 0.90 -8.77
CA ALA A 47 -9.39 1.20 -7.37
C ALA A 47 -8.13 1.16 -6.50
N TYR A 48 -7.23 0.20 -6.76
CA TYR A 48 -5.96 0.08 -6.05
C TYR A 48 -5.12 1.37 -6.22
N PHE A 49 -4.92 1.82 -7.46
CA PHE A 49 -4.13 3.02 -7.74
C PHE A 49 -4.74 4.28 -7.11
N MET A 50 -6.06 4.42 -7.16
CA MET A 50 -6.74 5.57 -6.56
C MET A 50 -6.52 5.66 -5.05
N GLN A 51 -6.63 4.55 -4.32
CA GLN A 51 -6.33 4.50 -2.90
C GLN A 51 -4.85 4.71 -2.59
N LEU A 52 -3.94 4.11 -3.38
CA LEU A 52 -2.50 4.32 -3.28
C LEU A 52 -2.16 5.82 -3.40
N ARG A 53 -2.70 6.46 -4.42
CA ARG A 53 -2.51 7.89 -4.67
C ARG A 53 -3.07 8.76 -3.53
N GLN A 54 -4.22 8.41 -2.95
CA GLN A 54 -4.77 9.12 -1.78
C GLN A 54 -3.83 9.02 -0.57
N GLY A 55 -3.24 7.85 -0.32
CA GLY A 55 -2.25 7.67 0.74
C GLY A 55 -1.00 8.52 0.52
N ILE A 56 -0.49 8.55 -0.71
CA ILE A 56 0.65 9.41 -1.09
C ILE A 56 0.30 10.89 -0.86
N LEU A 57 -0.84 11.36 -1.36
CA LEU A 57 -1.27 12.75 -1.20
C LEU A 57 -1.36 13.14 0.27
N LYS A 58 -1.93 12.26 1.11
CA LYS A 58 -2.05 12.53 2.56
C LYS A 58 -0.69 12.68 3.24
N ALA A 59 0.25 11.80 2.94
CA ALA A 59 1.60 11.87 3.48
C ALA A 59 2.36 13.13 3.01
N LEU A 60 2.20 13.53 1.75
CA LEU A 60 2.83 14.72 1.20
C LEU A 60 2.21 16.02 1.73
N GLU A 61 0.90 16.05 1.94
CA GLU A 61 0.20 17.16 2.59
C GLU A 61 0.80 17.45 3.98
N GLU A 62 1.03 16.41 4.79
CA GLU A 62 1.64 16.53 6.12
C GLU A 62 3.09 17.05 6.08
N GLN A 63 3.76 16.89 4.94
CA GLN A 63 5.14 17.36 4.70
C GLN A 63 5.19 18.69 3.92
N ASN A 64 4.04 19.31 3.64
CA ASN A 64 3.91 20.49 2.78
C ASN A 64 4.53 20.27 1.38
N CYS A 65 4.43 19.08 0.83
CA CYS A 65 4.85 18.73 -0.52
C CYS A 65 3.62 18.56 -1.44
N THR A 66 3.83 18.72 -2.73
CA THR A 66 2.80 18.43 -3.75
C THR A 66 3.15 17.17 -4.53
N LEU A 67 2.18 16.57 -5.19
CA LEU A 67 2.34 15.39 -6.02
C LEU A 67 2.21 15.77 -7.50
N SER A 68 3.22 15.39 -8.30
CA SER A 68 3.14 15.32 -9.75
C SER A 68 3.04 13.86 -10.16
N THR A 69 2.12 13.50 -11.04
CA THR A 69 1.98 12.12 -11.52
C THR A 69 2.28 12.08 -13.02
N GLN A 70 3.09 11.13 -13.44
CA GLN A 70 3.43 10.93 -14.84
C GLN A 70 3.28 9.44 -15.20
N ILE A 71 2.55 9.20 -16.30
CA ILE A 71 2.44 7.85 -16.88
C ILE A 71 3.68 7.64 -17.74
N VAL A 72 4.36 6.52 -17.50
CA VAL A 72 5.55 6.12 -18.24
C VAL A 72 5.14 5.16 -19.35
N ASP A 73 5.36 5.59 -20.60
CA ASP A 73 5.19 4.74 -21.77
C ASP A 73 6.54 4.11 -22.16
N PRO A 74 6.62 2.79 -22.31
CA PRO A 74 7.84 2.13 -22.79
C PRO A 74 8.37 2.69 -24.11
N ALA A 75 7.48 3.16 -25.00
CA ALA A 75 7.84 3.72 -26.30
C ALA A 75 8.35 5.17 -26.24
N ALA A 76 8.04 5.92 -25.17
CA ALA A 76 8.32 7.37 -25.05
C ALA A 76 9.43 7.69 -24.02
N MET A 77 10.22 6.73 -23.64
CA MET A 77 11.09 6.74 -22.44
C MET A 77 12.27 7.72 -22.41
N THR A 78 12.40 8.68 -23.31
CA THR A 78 13.70 9.31 -23.36
C THR A 78 13.84 10.64 -22.63
N ASP A 79 13.11 11.64 -22.81
CA ASP A 79 13.59 12.95 -22.30
C ASP A 79 12.53 13.81 -21.57
N VAL A 80 11.32 13.33 -21.47
CA VAL A 80 10.20 14.13 -20.97
C VAL A 80 10.11 14.12 -19.44
N LEU A 81 10.68 13.11 -18.78
CA LEU A 81 10.52 12.88 -17.35
C LEU A 81 11.07 14.02 -16.47
N TRP A 82 12.11 14.69 -16.94
CA TRP A 82 12.88 15.64 -16.11
C TRP A 82 12.80 17.08 -16.57
N GLY A 83 11.95 17.38 -17.56
CA GLY A 83 11.87 18.64 -18.30
C GLY A 83 11.71 19.91 -17.46
N GLY A 84 12.78 20.39 -16.85
CA GLY A 84 12.85 21.72 -16.22
C GLY A 84 12.14 21.84 -14.85
N ILE A 85 11.55 20.79 -14.32
CA ILE A 85 10.95 20.78 -12.97
C ILE A 85 11.94 20.13 -12.00
N GLU A 86 12.29 20.82 -10.93
CA GLU A 86 13.06 20.25 -9.85
C GLU A 86 12.14 19.48 -8.89
N TYR A 87 12.21 18.16 -8.88
CA TYR A 87 11.49 17.32 -7.94
C TYR A 87 12.28 17.15 -6.63
N SER A 88 11.57 17.00 -5.51
CA SER A 88 12.17 16.69 -4.20
C SER A 88 12.43 15.19 -4.02
N GLY A 89 11.77 14.33 -4.80
CA GLY A 89 11.95 12.89 -4.80
C GLY A 89 11.05 12.20 -5.81
N VAL A 90 11.27 10.92 -6.01
CA VAL A 90 10.58 10.08 -7.01
C VAL A 90 10.01 8.82 -6.38
N LEU A 91 8.72 8.59 -6.54
CA LEU A 91 8.04 7.34 -6.24
C LEU A 91 7.85 6.56 -7.54
N ILE A 92 8.22 5.30 -7.58
CA ILE A 92 8.13 4.46 -8.78
C ILE A 92 7.15 3.30 -8.51
N TYR A 93 6.00 3.33 -9.19
CA TYR A 93 4.98 2.28 -9.18
C TYR A 93 4.86 1.69 -10.59
N ILE A 94 5.82 0.84 -10.96
CA ILE A 94 5.95 0.22 -12.28
C ILE A 94 6.13 -1.30 -12.09
N GLN A 95 5.20 -2.08 -12.63
CA GLN A 95 5.21 -3.54 -12.51
C GLN A 95 6.17 -4.21 -13.51
N ASP A 96 6.28 -3.65 -14.73
CA ASP A 96 7.25 -4.14 -15.72
C ASP A 96 8.68 -3.94 -15.22
N GLU A 97 9.43 -5.04 -15.06
CA GLU A 97 10.77 -5.03 -14.50
C GLU A 97 11.76 -4.25 -15.37
N THR A 98 11.68 -4.40 -16.70
CA THR A 98 12.58 -3.74 -17.63
C THR A 98 12.40 -2.23 -17.59
N LEU A 99 11.15 -1.79 -17.69
CA LEU A 99 10.79 -0.38 -17.61
C LEU A 99 11.15 0.20 -16.25
N ARG A 100 10.88 -0.51 -15.16
CA ARG A 100 11.23 -0.08 -13.81
C ARG A 100 12.73 0.13 -13.64
N ARG A 101 13.56 -0.82 -14.11
CA ARG A 101 15.03 -0.69 -14.03
C ARG A 101 15.57 0.47 -14.86
N GLN A 102 15.01 0.70 -16.05
CA GLN A 102 15.37 1.85 -16.88
C GLN A 102 15.00 3.17 -16.18
N THR A 103 13.78 3.27 -15.68
CA THR A 103 13.29 4.45 -14.94
C THR A 103 14.13 4.70 -13.69
N LEU A 104 14.46 3.67 -12.94
CA LEU A 104 15.30 3.75 -11.74
C LEU A 104 16.70 4.26 -12.07
N ARG A 105 17.31 3.78 -13.17
CA ARG A 105 18.62 4.26 -13.63
C ARG A 105 18.57 5.76 -13.93
N SER A 106 17.59 6.18 -14.72
CA SER A 106 17.41 7.59 -15.05
C SER A 106 17.20 8.47 -13.80
N ALA A 107 16.39 8.04 -12.84
CA ALA A 107 16.18 8.76 -11.59
C ALA A 107 17.47 8.89 -10.74
N ARG A 108 18.30 7.83 -10.70
CA ARG A 108 19.61 7.85 -10.01
C ARG A 108 20.59 8.84 -10.64
N GLU A 109 20.62 8.94 -11.95
CA GLU A 109 21.48 9.89 -12.69
C GLU A 109 21.15 11.35 -12.32
N HIS A 110 19.92 11.63 -11.91
CA HIS A 110 19.48 12.95 -11.44
C HIS A 110 19.68 13.17 -9.93
N GLY A 111 20.23 12.18 -9.20
CA GLY A 111 20.59 12.30 -7.79
C GLY A 111 19.43 12.52 -6.82
N MET A 112 18.18 12.17 -7.21
CA MET A 112 16.99 12.36 -6.39
C MET A 112 16.79 11.23 -5.40
N PRO A 113 16.15 11.48 -4.23
CA PRO A 113 15.59 10.43 -3.39
C PRO A 113 14.59 9.58 -4.19
N ILE A 114 14.66 8.25 -4.04
CA ILE A 114 13.81 7.31 -4.78
C ILE A 114 13.21 6.31 -3.80
N ALA A 115 11.94 5.96 -3.98
CA ALA A 115 11.34 4.79 -3.35
C ALA A 115 10.52 3.98 -4.36
N LEU A 116 10.57 2.66 -4.24
CA LEU A 116 9.79 1.72 -5.03
C LEU A 116 8.49 1.36 -4.29
N ILE A 117 7.43 1.15 -5.05
CA ILE A 117 6.13 0.70 -4.55
C ILE A 117 5.79 -0.63 -5.21
N ASP A 118 5.45 -1.63 -4.39
CA ASP A 118 5.14 -3.01 -4.79
C ASP A 118 6.24 -3.66 -5.66
N ALA A 119 7.48 -3.25 -5.42
CA ALA A 119 8.66 -3.77 -6.13
C ALA A 119 9.90 -3.69 -5.24
N HIS A 120 10.86 -4.57 -5.50
CA HIS A 120 12.13 -4.62 -4.79
C HIS A 120 13.32 -4.43 -5.73
N GLU A 121 14.31 -3.66 -5.27
CA GLU A 121 15.64 -3.57 -5.90
C GLU A 121 16.66 -3.33 -4.79
N GLU A 122 17.78 -4.05 -4.81
CA GLU A 122 18.79 -3.98 -3.77
C GLU A 122 19.33 -2.54 -3.60
N GLY A 123 19.40 -2.08 -2.36
CA GLY A 123 19.89 -0.74 -2.02
C GLY A 123 18.92 0.41 -2.37
N VAL A 124 17.68 0.12 -2.76
CA VAL A 124 16.63 1.11 -3.00
C VAL A 124 15.54 0.96 -1.95
N PRO A 125 15.16 2.04 -1.25
CA PRO A 125 14.00 2.00 -0.37
C PRO A 125 12.75 1.52 -1.10
N SER A 126 11.99 0.63 -0.47
CA SER A 126 10.79 0.05 -1.08
C SER A 126 9.67 -0.10 -0.07
N VAL A 127 8.44 -0.13 -0.56
CA VAL A 127 7.27 -0.62 0.20
C VAL A 127 6.70 -1.80 -0.55
N GLU A 128 6.73 -2.96 0.11
CA GLU A 128 6.40 -4.24 -0.51
C GLU A 128 5.27 -4.94 0.23
N GLN A 129 4.51 -5.72 -0.50
CA GLN A 129 3.55 -6.65 0.08
C GLN A 129 4.30 -7.83 0.72
N ASP A 130 3.89 -8.24 1.93
CA ASP A 130 4.53 -9.33 2.64
C ASP A 130 3.76 -10.64 2.46
N GLY A 131 4.26 -11.54 1.60
CA GLY A 131 3.68 -12.87 1.39
C GLY A 131 3.59 -13.71 2.67
N ALA A 132 4.51 -13.53 3.63
CA ALA A 132 4.46 -14.23 4.91
C ALA A 132 3.30 -13.69 5.78
N GLN A 133 3.06 -12.38 5.77
CA GLN A 133 1.92 -11.77 6.44
C GLN A 133 0.61 -12.25 5.82
N TYR A 134 0.50 -12.27 4.49
CA TYR A 134 -0.70 -12.77 3.80
C TYR A 134 -0.99 -14.21 4.15
N ALA A 135 0.03 -15.06 4.11
CA ALA A 135 -0.08 -16.46 4.47
C ALA A 135 -0.51 -16.67 5.93
N ALA A 136 0.03 -15.87 6.87
CA ALA A 136 -0.32 -15.91 8.27
C ALA A 136 -1.79 -15.50 8.50
N LEU A 137 -2.23 -14.40 7.87
CA LEU A 137 -3.61 -13.92 7.94
C LEU A 137 -4.59 -14.93 7.36
N ALA A 138 -4.30 -15.46 6.18
CA ALA A 138 -5.14 -16.47 5.53
C ALA A 138 -5.19 -17.79 6.34
N SER A 139 -4.06 -18.20 6.93
CA SER A 139 -4.01 -19.36 7.84
C SER A 139 -4.84 -19.14 9.10
N GLY A 140 -4.90 -17.89 9.62
CA GLY A 140 -5.77 -17.50 10.73
C GLY A 140 -7.24 -17.62 10.35
N ALA A 141 -7.63 -17.16 9.15
CA ALA A 141 -8.99 -17.32 8.63
C ALA A 141 -9.39 -18.80 8.46
N ALA A 142 -8.43 -19.67 8.15
CA ALA A 142 -8.61 -21.11 8.05
C ALA A 142 -8.44 -21.86 9.39
N ALA A 143 -8.46 -21.18 10.55
CA ALA A 143 -8.08 -21.79 11.84
C ALA A 143 -8.92 -23.02 12.23
N LYS A 144 -10.19 -23.08 11.81
CA LYS A 144 -11.11 -24.20 12.11
C LYS A 144 -10.91 -25.42 11.18
N ALA A 145 -10.18 -25.28 10.07
CA ALA A 145 -9.92 -26.38 9.14
C ALA A 145 -8.73 -27.23 9.61
N GLU A 146 -8.85 -28.54 9.52
CA GLU A 146 -7.77 -29.47 9.82
C GLU A 146 -6.71 -29.45 8.71
N ARG A 147 -7.14 -29.25 7.48
CA ARG A 147 -6.29 -29.18 6.28
C ARG A 147 -6.62 -27.97 5.44
N VAL A 148 -5.64 -27.46 4.71
CA VAL A 148 -5.81 -26.32 3.80
C VAL A 148 -5.25 -26.69 2.43
N ILE A 149 -6.13 -26.71 1.44
CA ILE A 149 -5.78 -26.90 0.03
C ILE A 149 -5.39 -25.53 -0.52
N CYS A 150 -4.12 -25.36 -0.90
CA CYS A 150 -3.62 -24.10 -1.46
C CYS A 150 -3.40 -24.25 -2.96
N LEU A 151 -4.01 -23.37 -3.73
CA LEU A 151 -3.99 -23.37 -5.19
C LEU A 151 -3.49 -22.03 -5.73
N GLY A 152 -2.76 -22.07 -6.84
CA GLY A 152 -2.18 -20.88 -7.49
C GLY A 152 -1.03 -20.24 -6.71
N GLY A 153 -0.77 -18.96 -7.04
CA GLY A 153 0.22 -18.12 -6.38
C GLY A 153 1.64 -18.27 -6.88
N SER A 154 2.41 -17.20 -6.70
CA SER A 154 3.83 -17.18 -6.98
C SER A 154 4.60 -18.13 -6.05
N GLU A 155 5.75 -18.62 -6.50
CA GLU A 155 6.59 -19.52 -5.70
C GLU A 155 6.95 -18.94 -4.30
N PRO A 156 7.32 -17.67 -4.16
CA PRO A 156 7.58 -17.08 -2.84
C PRO A 156 6.34 -17.11 -1.92
N LEU A 157 5.15 -16.82 -2.44
CA LEU A 157 3.92 -16.83 -1.66
C LEU A 157 3.51 -18.26 -1.26
N ARG A 158 3.63 -19.22 -2.17
CA ARG A 158 3.42 -20.66 -1.88
C ARG A 158 4.36 -21.15 -0.78
N LYS A 159 5.65 -20.81 -0.88
CA LYS A 159 6.66 -21.16 0.14
C LYS A 159 6.33 -20.55 1.49
N ALA A 160 5.90 -19.29 1.53
CA ALA A 160 5.45 -18.62 2.75
C ALA A 160 4.22 -19.31 3.34
N ALA A 161 3.19 -19.60 2.54
CA ALA A 161 1.98 -20.30 2.96
C ALA A 161 2.28 -21.71 3.51
N LYS A 162 3.14 -22.47 2.84
CA LYS A 162 3.58 -23.80 3.29
C LYS A 162 4.32 -23.73 4.64
N SER A 163 5.16 -22.73 4.83
CA SER A 163 5.89 -22.51 6.08
C SER A 163 4.95 -22.21 7.26
N VAL A 164 3.89 -21.43 7.04
CA VAL A 164 2.91 -21.07 8.07
C VAL A 164 1.95 -22.22 8.36
N LEU A 165 1.41 -22.87 7.33
CA LEU A 165 0.42 -23.96 7.46
C LEU A 165 1.03 -25.26 7.97
N ARG A 166 2.30 -25.53 7.65
CA ARG A 166 3.05 -26.73 8.08
C ARG A 166 2.29 -28.03 7.76
N SER A 167 1.92 -28.80 8.79
CA SER A 167 1.19 -30.06 8.66
C SER A 167 -0.24 -29.91 8.13
N ARG A 168 -0.80 -28.70 8.13
CA ARG A 168 -2.13 -28.43 7.55
C ARG A 168 -2.08 -28.21 6.03
N TRP A 169 -0.90 -27.95 5.46
CA TRP A 169 -0.74 -27.79 4.02
C TRP A 169 -1.08 -29.08 3.27
N LEU A 170 -1.95 -28.94 2.26
CA LEU A 170 -2.25 -30.02 1.32
C LEU A 170 -1.91 -29.53 -0.08
N ASP A 171 -0.96 -30.22 -0.74
CA ASP A 171 -0.60 -29.95 -2.12
C ASP A 171 -1.62 -30.64 -3.02
N ALA A 172 -2.37 -29.87 -3.79
CA ALA A 172 -3.41 -30.36 -4.69
C ALA A 172 -3.45 -29.49 -5.94
N GLN A 173 -3.94 -30.06 -7.04
CA GLN A 173 -4.19 -29.35 -8.29
C GLN A 173 -5.66 -28.94 -8.46
N SER A 174 -6.55 -29.57 -7.68
CA SER A 174 -7.99 -29.32 -7.69
C SER A 174 -8.58 -29.54 -6.31
N VAL A 175 -9.80 -29.07 -6.11
CA VAL A 175 -10.57 -29.28 -4.87
C VAL A 175 -11.20 -30.65 -4.92
N ASP A 176 -10.98 -31.47 -3.87
CA ASP A 176 -11.72 -32.71 -3.65
C ASP A 176 -13.02 -32.42 -2.91
N PRO A 177 -14.21 -32.63 -3.54
CA PRO A 177 -15.49 -32.39 -2.88
C PRO A 177 -15.72 -33.23 -1.62
N GLY A 178 -15.04 -34.39 -1.50
CA GLY A 178 -15.15 -35.30 -0.35
C GLY A 178 -14.30 -34.91 0.86
N ALA A 179 -13.46 -33.88 0.75
CA ALA A 179 -12.55 -33.45 1.82
C ALA A 179 -13.26 -32.61 2.89
N ALA A 180 -14.06 -33.23 3.75
CA ALA A 180 -15.02 -32.58 4.66
C ALA A 180 -14.38 -31.58 5.67
N SER A 181 -13.16 -31.79 6.13
CA SER A 181 -12.47 -30.94 7.13
C SER A 181 -11.45 -29.98 6.54
N CYS A 182 -11.55 -29.68 5.24
CA CYS A 182 -10.62 -28.83 4.53
C CYS A 182 -11.16 -27.41 4.32
N ALA A 183 -10.25 -26.42 4.29
CA ALA A 183 -10.49 -25.13 3.67
C ALA A 183 -9.73 -25.04 2.35
N VAL A 184 -10.21 -24.23 1.42
CA VAL A 184 -9.56 -23.95 0.13
C VAL A 184 -9.01 -22.52 0.15
N MET A 185 -7.79 -22.34 -0.28
CA MET A 185 -7.11 -21.05 -0.34
C MET A 185 -6.62 -20.78 -1.76
N ALA A 186 -7.11 -19.71 -2.38
CA ALA A 186 -6.59 -19.19 -3.63
C ALA A 186 -5.49 -18.15 -3.35
N LEU A 187 -4.33 -18.30 -3.97
CA LEU A 187 -3.17 -17.45 -3.74
C LEU A 187 -2.93 -16.43 -4.87
N ASP A 188 -3.79 -16.38 -5.87
CA ASP A 188 -3.78 -15.39 -6.96
C ASP A 188 -5.18 -15.17 -7.52
N GLU A 189 -5.33 -14.10 -8.30
CA GLU A 189 -6.59 -13.66 -8.89
C GLU A 189 -7.18 -14.66 -9.91
N GLU A 190 -6.34 -15.25 -10.76
CA GLU A 190 -6.78 -16.23 -11.77
C GLU A 190 -7.37 -17.48 -11.11
N THR A 191 -6.65 -18.00 -10.12
CA THR A 191 -7.11 -19.14 -9.33
C THR A 191 -8.37 -18.80 -8.54
N ALA A 192 -8.46 -17.60 -7.97
CA ALA A 192 -9.64 -17.12 -7.26
C ALA A 192 -10.87 -17.10 -8.17
N ALA A 193 -10.77 -16.54 -9.38
CA ALA A 193 -11.86 -16.47 -10.34
C ALA A 193 -12.37 -17.87 -10.72
N ARG A 194 -11.46 -18.79 -11.02
CA ARG A 194 -11.81 -20.20 -11.32
C ARG A 194 -12.51 -20.89 -10.17
N LEU A 195 -11.97 -20.79 -8.95
CA LEU A 195 -12.55 -21.45 -7.77
C LEU A 195 -13.90 -20.85 -7.38
N LEU A 196 -14.11 -19.57 -7.59
CA LEU A 196 -15.41 -18.91 -7.39
C LEU A 196 -16.47 -19.46 -8.35
N GLN A 197 -16.10 -19.65 -9.63
CA GLN A 197 -16.98 -20.25 -10.61
C GLN A 197 -17.36 -21.69 -10.19
N GLU A 198 -16.37 -22.55 -9.95
CA GLU A 198 -16.58 -23.95 -9.50
C GLU A 198 -17.50 -24.02 -8.27
N LYS A 199 -17.30 -23.13 -7.30
CA LYS A 199 -18.11 -23.06 -6.07
C LYS A 199 -19.52 -22.57 -6.35
N SER A 200 -19.71 -21.60 -7.22
CA SER A 200 -21.04 -21.08 -7.62
C SER A 200 -21.88 -22.13 -8.36
N GLU A 201 -21.20 -23.03 -9.08
CA GLU A 201 -21.80 -24.18 -9.75
C GLU A 201 -22.11 -25.36 -8.80
N GLY A 202 -21.79 -25.22 -7.52
CA GLY A 202 -22.06 -26.22 -6.48
C GLY A 202 -21.11 -27.44 -6.53
N GLN A 203 -19.95 -27.33 -7.18
CA GLN A 203 -19.03 -28.45 -7.31
C GLN A 203 -18.42 -28.86 -5.97
N TRP A 204 -18.33 -27.93 -5.01
CA TRP A 204 -17.81 -28.17 -3.65
C TRP A 204 -18.33 -27.13 -2.65
N THR A 205 -18.25 -27.44 -1.33
CA THR A 205 -18.87 -26.64 -0.25
C THR A 205 -17.87 -26.12 0.78
N GLN A 206 -16.60 -26.46 0.68
CA GLN A 206 -15.56 -26.08 1.64
C GLN A 206 -15.44 -24.56 1.77
N PRO A 207 -15.03 -24.03 2.95
CA PRO A 207 -14.71 -22.62 3.11
C PRO A 207 -13.64 -22.16 2.11
N LEU A 208 -13.92 -21.08 1.37
CA LEU A 208 -13.00 -20.48 0.41
C LEU A 208 -12.38 -19.23 1.02
N ILE A 209 -11.05 -19.14 0.97
CA ILE A 209 -10.27 -17.99 1.41
C ILE A 209 -9.50 -17.48 0.20
N LEU A 210 -9.59 -16.19 -0.07
CA LEU A 210 -8.91 -15.55 -1.19
C LEU A 210 -7.78 -14.65 -0.69
N VAL A 211 -6.62 -14.73 -1.33
CA VAL A 211 -5.49 -13.85 -1.05
C VAL A 211 -5.31 -12.91 -2.25
N ASN A 212 -5.52 -11.62 -2.03
CA ASN A 212 -5.41 -10.57 -3.03
C ASN A 212 -6.15 -10.90 -4.34
N PRO A 213 -7.47 -11.17 -4.29
CA PRO A 213 -8.21 -11.71 -5.44
C PRO A 213 -8.60 -10.68 -6.51
N GLY A 214 -8.12 -9.43 -6.42
CA GLY A 214 -8.56 -8.35 -7.30
C GLY A 214 -9.92 -7.77 -6.91
N GLU A 215 -10.64 -7.25 -7.91
CA GLU A 215 -11.95 -6.60 -7.71
C GLU A 215 -13.07 -7.62 -7.46
N GLY A 216 -14.15 -7.19 -6.80
CA GLY A 216 -15.34 -8.03 -6.57
C GLY A 216 -15.42 -8.69 -5.20
N ALA A 217 -14.43 -8.52 -4.33
CA ALA A 217 -14.39 -9.12 -2.99
C ALA A 217 -15.67 -8.88 -2.16
N ALA A 218 -16.26 -7.67 -2.26
CA ALA A 218 -17.50 -7.32 -1.56
C ALA A 218 -18.65 -8.27 -1.88
N SER A 219 -18.95 -8.42 -3.17
CA SER A 219 -20.08 -9.27 -3.64
C SER A 219 -19.90 -10.74 -3.23
N TRP A 220 -18.68 -11.25 -3.27
CA TRP A 220 -18.40 -12.64 -2.90
C TRP A 220 -18.54 -12.89 -1.41
N LEU A 221 -18.17 -11.91 -0.57
CA LEU A 221 -18.39 -11.97 0.88
C LEU A 221 -19.89 -11.87 1.21
N GLU A 222 -20.62 -10.91 0.62
CA GLU A 222 -22.06 -10.71 0.84
C GLU A 222 -22.89 -11.93 0.46
N THR A 223 -22.55 -12.59 -0.64
CA THR A 223 -23.26 -13.79 -1.10
C THR A 223 -22.87 -15.06 -0.34
N GLY A 224 -21.87 -15.00 0.54
CA GLY A 224 -21.37 -16.14 1.31
C GLY A 224 -20.58 -17.18 0.49
N HIS A 225 -20.23 -16.86 -0.77
CA HIS A 225 -19.38 -17.72 -1.59
C HIS A 225 -17.95 -17.80 -1.04
N VAL A 226 -17.51 -16.72 -0.37
CA VAL A 226 -16.17 -16.60 0.21
C VAL A 226 -16.29 -16.47 1.72
N HIS A 227 -15.46 -17.21 2.44
CA HIS A 227 -15.39 -17.19 3.89
C HIS A 227 -14.54 -16.03 4.41
N ALA A 228 -13.44 -15.73 3.72
CA ALA A 228 -12.56 -14.61 4.05
C ALA A 228 -11.76 -14.15 2.83
N VAL A 229 -11.39 -12.89 2.84
CA VAL A 229 -10.49 -12.29 1.85
C VAL A 229 -9.34 -11.62 2.59
N VAL A 230 -8.11 -11.86 2.15
CA VAL A 230 -6.92 -11.13 2.61
C VAL A 230 -6.59 -10.06 1.58
N LEU A 231 -6.74 -8.80 1.97
CA LEU A 231 -6.56 -7.63 1.09
C LEU A 231 -5.37 -6.79 1.54
N PRO A 232 -4.55 -6.28 0.60
CA PRO A 232 -3.58 -5.22 0.89
C PRO A 232 -4.29 -3.93 1.28
N SER A 233 -3.56 -3.01 1.89
CA SER A 233 -4.00 -1.62 2.07
C SER A 233 -3.25 -0.69 1.14
N PRO A 234 -3.77 -0.39 -0.06
CA PRO A 234 -3.10 0.48 -1.01
C PRO A 234 -2.87 1.89 -0.44
N TYR A 235 -3.85 2.40 0.32
CA TYR A 235 -3.71 3.68 1.01
C TYR A 235 -2.50 3.69 1.96
N ALA A 236 -2.35 2.68 2.82
CA ALA A 236 -1.23 2.61 3.75
C ALA A 236 0.10 2.39 3.00
N THR A 237 0.10 1.61 1.92
CA THR A 237 1.26 1.44 1.04
C THR A 237 1.74 2.79 0.50
N GLY A 238 0.83 3.59 -0.07
CA GLY A 238 1.15 4.92 -0.59
C GLY A 238 1.61 5.89 0.50
N TYR A 239 0.94 5.87 1.65
CA TYR A 239 1.32 6.71 2.79
C TYR A 239 2.73 6.38 3.29
N ILE A 240 3.07 5.11 3.48
CA ILE A 240 4.41 4.67 3.92
C ILE A 240 5.46 5.01 2.86
N ALA A 241 5.16 4.84 1.58
CA ALA A 241 6.06 5.16 0.50
C ALA A 241 6.48 6.64 0.51
N ALA A 242 5.52 7.54 0.65
CA ALA A 242 5.77 8.98 0.63
C ALA A 242 6.27 9.53 1.97
N SER A 243 5.84 8.95 3.13
CA SER A 243 6.22 9.47 4.45
C SER A 243 7.54 8.90 4.98
N GLN A 244 7.87 7.65 4.64
CA GLN A 244 8.99 6.93 5.23
C GLN A 244 10.01 6.45 4.20
N ALA A 245 9.58 5.69 3.17
CA ALA A 245 10.51 5.07 2.23
C ALA A 245 11.25 6.10 1.39
N LEU A 246 10.57 7.10 0.85
CA LEU A 246 11.17 8.11 -0.03
C LEU A 246 12.34 8.87 0.64
N TRP A 247 12.26 9.10 1.94
CA TRP A 247 13.27 9.87 2.69
C TRP A 247 14.31 8.98 3.39
N ASN A 248 14.21 7.67 3.23
CA ASN A 248 15.13 6.71 3.84
C ASN A 248 16.42 6.59 3.01
N LYS A 249 17.52 7.08 3.57
CA LYS A 249 18.84 7.02 2.93
C LYS A 249 19.53 5.64 3.03
N ASN A 250 18.99 4.73 3.84
CA ASN A 250 19.65 3.45 4.15
C ASN A 250 19.22 2.31 3.22
N GLY A 251 18.35 2.56 2.22
CA GLY A 251 17.86 1.53 1.30
C GLY A 251 16.96 0.46 1.97
N GLN A 252 16.42 0.74 3.16
CA GLN A 252 15.57 -0.19 3.88
C GLN A 252 14.22 -0.36 3.21
N GLY A 253 13.76 -1.63 3.08
CA GLY A 253 12.40 -1.95 2.67
C GLY A 253 11.41 -1.87 3.84
N TYR A 254 10.18 -1.46 3.52
CA TYR A 254 9.03 -1.43 4.42
C TYR A 254 8.00 -2.46 3.99
N ARG A 255 7.19 -2.93 4.94
CA ARG A 255 6.11 -3.87 4.66
C ARG A 255 4.78 -3.14 4.63
N ALA A 256 4.03 -3.34 3.55
CA ALA A 256 2.66 -2.86 3.42
C ALA A 256 1.74 -3.68 4.31
N PRO A 257 0.81 -3.07 5.08
CA PRO A 257 -0.14 -3.82 5.88
C PRO A 257 -1.19 -4.53 5.01
N ALA A 258 -1.67 -5.67 5.50
CA ALA A 258 -2.78 -6.41 4.93
C ALA A 258 -3.83 -6.72 6.02
N PHE A 259 -5.07 -6.97 5.60
CA PHE A 259 -6.21 -7.18 6.49
C PHE A 259 -7.01 -8.41 6.07
N VAL A 260 -7.58 -9.10 7.06
CA VAL A 260 -8.58 -10.15 6.82
C VAL A 260 -9.96 -9.51 6.87
N VAL A 261 -10.70 -9.68 5.80
CA VAL A 261 -12.10 -9.27 5.72
C VAL A 261 -12.97 -10.51 5.60
N THR A 262 -13.99 -10.57 6.45
CA THR A 262 -15.02 -11.64 6.48
C THR A 262 -16.41 -11.00 6.34
N PRO A 263 -17.47 -11.79 6.10
CA PRO A 263 -18.84 -11.25 6.08
C PRO A 263 -19.22 -10.49 7.36
N GLU A 264 -18.67 -10.90 8.52
CA GLU A 264 -19.00 -10.30 9.81
C GLU A 264 -18.34 -8.92 10.01
N ASN A 265 -17.16 -8.67 9.41
CA ASN A 265 -16.39 -7.44 9.63
C ASN A 265 -16.23 -6.56 8.38
N MET A 266 -16.83 -6.93 7.24
CA MET A 266 -16.64 -6.19 5.98
C MET A 266 -17.16 -4.75 6.01
N TYR A 267 -18.10 -4.46 6.90
CA TYR A 267 -18.66 -3.12 7.10
C TYR A 267 -17.97 -2.31 8.21
N ASP A 268 -16.95 -2.84 8.85
CA ASP A 268 -16.13 -2.09 9.81
C ASP A 268 -15.41 -0.92 9.11
N ALA A 269 -15.28 0.21 9.79
CA ALA A 269 -14.76 1.45 9.22
C ALA A 269 -13.40 1.33 8.50
N GLN A 270 -12.55 0.41 8.96
CA GLN A 270 -11.26 0.14 8.34
C GLN A 270 -11.37 -0.76 7.10
N ASN A 271 -12.33 -1.71 7.08
CA ASN A 271 -12.47 -2.72 6.04
C ASN A 271 -13.35 -2.23 4.88
N VAL A 272 -14.35 -1.39 5.18
CA VAL A 272 -15.28 -0.87 4.16
C VAL A 272 -14.54 -0.16 3.02
N LYS A 273 -13.46 0.56 3.30
CA LYS A 273 -12.63 1.22 2.28
C LYS A 273 -11.83 0.24 1.42
N LEU A 274 -11.46 -0.91 1.97
CA LEU A 274 -10.75 -1.95 1.23
C LEU A 274 -11.68 -2.74 0.29
N VAL A 275 -12.90 -3.01 0.77
CA VAL A 275 -13.88 -3.84 0.07
C VAL A 275 -14.71 -3.04 -0.93
N PHE A 276 -14.99 -1.77 -0.63
CA PHE A 276 -15.78 -0.84 -1.45
C PHE A 276 -14.95 0.38 -1.88
N PRO A 277 -13.88 0.20 -2.63
CA PRO A 277 -12.92 1.28 -2.93
C PRO A 277 -13.50 2.44 -3.73
N LEU A 278 -14.60 2.25 -4.45
CA LEU A 278 -15.25 3.28 -5.27
C LEU A 278 -16.26 4.14 -4.50
N LEU A 279 -16.54 3.82 -3.23
CA LEU A 279 -17.47 4.60 -2.41
C LEU A 279 -16.77 5.70 -1.59
N TYR A 280 -15.46 5.74 -1.62
CA TYR A 280 -14.60 6.64 -0.84
C TYR A 280 -13.47 7.20 -1.71
#